data_e41976db5f370cb9f5cfd141d0b9106d
#
_entry.id   e41976db5f370cb9f5cfd141d0b9106d
#
_cell.length_a   1.000
_cell.length_b   1.000
_cell.length_c   1.000
_cell.angle_alpha   90.00
_cell.angle_beta   90.00
_cell.angle_gamma   90.00
#
_symmetry.space_group_name_H-M   'P 1'
#
loop_
_entity.id
_entity.type
_entity.pdbx_description
1 polymer ?
#
loop_
_entity_poly.entity_id
_entity_poly.type
_entity_poly.pdbx_seq_one_letter_code
_entity_poly.pdbx_strand_id
1 'polypeptide(L)'
;MAILGLGTDIVEIARIEAVIARSGDRLARRVLSDHEWSIWAQHQQPVRFLAKRFAVKEAAAKALGTGIRNGLAFNQFEVYNDELGKPKLRLWGEAQRLADRLGVSHIHVTLADERHYACAA
;
A
#
# COMPACT_ATOMS: atom_id res chain seq x y z
N MET A 1 9.80 -17.52 -17.56
CA MET A 1 9.04 -16.51 -16.80
C MET A 1 10.02 -15.54 -16.17
N ALA A 2 9.77 -14.25 -16.29
CA ALA A 2 10.67 -13.22 -15.81
C ALA A 2 9.97 -12.34 -14.77
N ILE A 3 10.75 -11.84 -13.83
CA ILE A 3 10.29 -10.82 -12.90
C ILE A 3 10.39 -9.48 -13.61
N LEU A 4 9.28 -8.78 -13.76
CA LEU A 4 9.22 -7.49 -14.45
C LEU A 4 9.48 -6.32 -13.52
N GLY A 5 9.29 -6.50 -12.22
CA GLY A 5 9.56 -5.46 -11.25
C GLY A 5 9.56 -6.01 -9.84
N LEU A 6 10.32 -5.37 -8.98
CA LEU A 6 10.40 -5.72 -7.57
C LEU A 6 10.46 -4.42 -6.78
N GLY A 7 9.68 -4.33 -5.73
CA GLY A 7 9.68 -3.16 -4.86
C GLY A 7 9.64 -3.57 -3.40
N THR A 8 10.35 -2.83 -2.57
CA THR A 8 10.31 -2.99 -1.12
C THR A 8 10.14 -1.64 -0.47
N ASP A 9 9.59 -1.64 0.72
CA ASP A 9 9.51 -0.42 1.51
C ASP A 9 9.53 -0.77 2.99
N ILE A 10 10.02 0.16 3.79
CA ILE A 10 10.03 0.06 5.25
C ILE A 10 9.58 1.40 5.81
N VAL A 11 8.70 1.37 6.79
CA VAL A 11 8.13 2.57 7.40
C VAL A 11 8.26 2.49 8.91
N GLU A 12 8.77 3.54 9.50
CA GLU A 12 8.81 3.66 10.96
C GLU A 12 7.40 4.02 11.45
N ILE A 13 6.84 3.18 12.28
CA ILE A 13 5.44 3.33 12.73
C ILE A 13 5.25 4.64 13.51
N ALA A 14 6.25 5.03 14.30
CA ALA A 14 6.19 6.27 15.07
C ALA A 14 6.04 7.51 14.17
N ARG A 15 6.55 7.48 12.95
CA ARG A 15 6.40 8.59 12.00
C ARG A 15 4.96 8.71 11.52
N ILE A 16 4.30 7.57 11.29
CA ILE A 16 2.89 7.56 10.91
C ILE A 16 2.03 8.08 12.07
N GLU A 17 2.33 7.65 13.29
CA GLU A 17 1.64 8.13 14.48
C GLU A 17 1.76 9.65 14.63
N ALA A 18 2.97 10.18 14.41
CA ALA A 18 3.21 11.63 14.50
C ALA A 18 2.43 12.41 13.44
N VAL A 19 2.34 11.88 12.22
CA VAL A 19 1.57 12.52 11.16
C VAL A 19 0.07 12.54 11.50
N ILE A 20 -0.45 11.44 12.04
CA ILE A 20 -1.85 11.38 12.45
C ILE A 20 -2.11 12.37 13.59
N ALA A 21 -1.21 12.45 14.56
CA ALA A 21 -1.35 13.39 15.69
C ALA A 21 -1.38 14.85 15.21
N ARG A 22 -0.60 15.17 14.17
CA ARG A 22 -0.48 16.53 13.64
C ARG A 22 -1.60 16.89 12.67
N SER A 23 -2.03 15.95 11.83
CA SER A 23 -2.90 16.22 10.68
C SER A 23 -4.20 15.42 10.65
N GLY A 24 -4.48 14.64 11.71
CA GLY A 24 -5.69 13.84 11.79
C GLY A 24 -5.72 12.75 10.73
N ASP A 25 -6.82 12.64 10.00
CA ASP A 25 -7.01 11.58 9.01
C ASP A 25 -6.52 11.93 7.60
N ARG A 26 -5.75 12.99 7.48
CA ARG A 26 -5.32 13.51 6.18
C ARG A 26 -4.50 12.52 5.38
N LEU A 27 -3.53 11.87 6.03
CA LEU A 27 -2.73 10.85 5.37
C LEU A 27 -3.58 9.65 4.98
N ALA A 28 -4.46 9.21 5.87
CA ALA A 28 -5.35 8.08 5.59
C ALA A 28 -6.25 8.37 4.39
N ARG A 29 -6.78 9.58 4.28
CA ARG A 29 -7.60 9.97 3.12
C ARG A 29 -6.83 9.91 1.82
N ARG A 30 -5.55 10.24 1.85
CA ARG A 30 -4.70 10.21 0.67
C ARG A 30 -4.30 8.79 0.29
N VAL A 31 -4.06 7.93 1.27
CA VAL A 31 -3.49 6.61 1.07
C VAL A 31 -4.54 5.53 0.83
N LEU A 32 -5.65 5.57 1.57
CA LEU A 32 -6.60 4.47 1.58
C LEU A 32 -7.66 4.61 0.49
N SER A 33 -8.03 3.48 -0.11
CA SER A 33 -9.20 3.39 -0.96
C SER A 33 -10.46 3.41 -0.07
N ASP A 34 -11.64 3.52 -0.69
CA ASP A 34 -12.90 3.49 0.05
C ASP A 34 -13.05 2.20 0.85
N HIS A 35 -12.69 1.07 0.25
CA HIS A 35 -12.74 -0.22 0.93
C HIS A 35 -11.82 -0.25 2.15
N GLU A 36 -10.58 0.19 1.97
CA GLU A 36 -9.60 0.22 3.06
C GLU A 36 -10.00 1.20 4.16
N TRP A 37 -10.58 2.32 3.77
CA TRP A 37 -11.06 3.33 4.71
C TRP A 37 -12.11 2.75 5.66
N SER A 38 -13.05 1.97 5.13
CA SER A 38 -14.10 1.37 5.94
C SER A 38 -13.53 0.42 7.01
N ILE A 39 -12.44 -0.28 6.69
CA ILE A 39 -11.76 -1.14 7.65
C ILE A 39 -10.99 -0.30 8.66
N TRP A 40 -10.27 0.71 8.20
CA TRP A 40 -9.44 1.56 9.05
C TRP A 40 -10.24 2.28 10.12
N ALA A 41 -11.42 2.76 9.77
CA ALA A 41 -12.27 3.52 10.69
C ALA A 41 -12.68 2.71 11.92
N GLN A 42 -12.67 1.39 11.82
CA GLN A 42 -13.09 0.48 12.89
C GLN A 42 -11.95 -0.36 13.45
N HIS A 43 -10.75 -0.16 12.93
CA HIS A 43 -9.62 -1.02 13.29
C HIS A 43 -9.11 -0.72 14.70
N GLN A 44 -8.75 -1.75 15.43
CA GLN A 44 -8.23 -1.60 16.80
C GLN A 44 -6.84 -0.99 16.84
N GLN A 45 -6.07 -1.12 15.75
CA GLN A 45 -4.71 -0.59 15.64
C GLN A 45 -4.59 0.23 14.36
N PRO A 46 -5.24 1.40 14.30
CA PRO A 46 -5.30 2.18 13.06
C PRO A 46 -3.94 2.71 12.59
N VAL A 47 -3.04 3.03 13.50
CA VAL A 47 -1.70 3.49 13.12
C VAL A 47 -0.94 2.39 12.39
N ARG A 48 -0.92 1.20 12.94
CA ARG A 48 -0.24 0.05 12.32
C ARG A 48 -0.88 -0.35 11.00
N PHE A 49 -2.20 -0.34 10.96
CA PHE A 49 -2.94 -0.63 9.74
C PHE A 49 -2.51 0.33 8.63
N LEU A 50 -2.51 1.63 8.92
CA LEU A 50 -2.15 2.65 7.93
C LEU A 50 -0.69 2.51 7.52
N ALA A 51 0.22 2.27 8.46
CA ALA A 51 1.63 2.10 8.16
C ALA A 51 1.88 0.93 7.21
N LYS A 52 1.22 -0.20 7.44
CA LYS A 52 1.36 -1.36 6.58
C LYS A 52 0.80 -1.11 5.17
N ARG A 53 -0.36 -0.49 5.07
CA ARG A 53 -0.94 -0.13 3.78
C ARG A 53 -0.05 0.85 3.01
N PHE A 54 0.46 1.85 3.70
CA PHE A 54 1.38 2.82 3.11
C PHE A 54 2.63 2.12 2.55
N ALA A 55 3.23 1.21 3.32
CA ALA A 55 4.42 0.48 2.90
C ALA A 55 4.15 -0.36 1.64
N VAL A 56 3.01 -1.08 1.59
CA VAL A 56 2.65 -1.89 0.42
C VAL A 56 2.54 -1.03 -0.83
N LYS A 57 1.88 0.12 -0.71
CA LYS A 57 1.62 0.97 -1.89
C LYS A 57 2.88 1.63 -2.39
N GLU A 58 3.79 2.03 -1.49
CA GLU A 58 5.11 2.52 -1.87
C GLU A 58 5.91 1.42 -2.57
N ALA A 59 5.92 0.21 -2.02
CA ALA A 59 6.61 -0.92 -2.62
C ALA A 59 6.07 -1.24 -4.01
N ALA A 60 4.76 -1.25 -4.16
CA ALA A 60 4.11 -1.53 -5.44
C ALA A 60 4.47 -0.47 -6.49
N ALA A 61 4.44 0.80 -6.12
CA ALA A 61 4.79 1.88 -7.03
C ALA A 61 6.26 1.79 -7.46
N LYS A 62 7.15 1.41 -6.54
CA LYS A 62 8.55 1.17 -6.87
C LYS A 62 8.71 0.00 -7.84
N ALA A 63 7.93 -1.07 -7.64
CA ALA A 63 7.96 -2.22 -8.54
C ALA A 63 7.56 -1.85 -9.97
N LEU A 64 6.64 -0.88 -10.12
CA LEU A 64 6.24 -0.36 -11.43
C LEU A 64 7.28 0.60 -12.01
N GLY A 65 8.29 0.97 -11.24
CA GLY A 65 9.43 1.73 -11.70
C GLY A 65 9.32 3.25 -11.57
N THR A 66 8.20 3.76 -11.11
CA THR A 66 7.98 5.21 -11.08
C THR A 66 7.88 5.82 -9.69
N GLY A 67 7.48 5.05 -8.69
CA GLY A 67 7.02 5.61 -7.42
C GLY A 67 5.67 6.33 -7.60
N ILE A 68 5.21 6.99 -6.55
CA ILE A 68 3.91 7.68 -6.56
C ILE A 68 4.08 9.05 -7.23
N ARG A 69 3.92 9.06 -8.54
CA ARG A 69 4.00 10.28 -9.37
C ARG A 69 3.44 9.99 -10.77
N ASN A 70 3.37 11.00 -11.63
CA ASN A 70 2.96 10.87 -13.03
C ASN A 70 1.58 10.26 -13.18
N GLY A 71 0.63 10.69 -12.34
CA GLY A 71 -0.73 10.18 -12.37
C GLY A 71 -0.99 8.99 -11.47
N LEU A 72 0.05 8.38 -10.89
CA LEU A 72 -0.12 7.31 -9.91
C LEU A 72 -0.48 7.91 -8.56
N ALA A 73 -1.47 7.33 -7.91
CA ALA A 73 -1.89 7.75 -6.58
C ALA A 73 -2.05 6.52 -5.70
N PHE A 74 -1.89 6.72 -4.40
CA PHE A 74 -1.96 5.61 -3.44
C PHE A 74 -3.27 4.84 -3.53
N ASN A 75 -4.40 5.52 -3.74
CA ASN A 75 -5.71 4.87 -3.77
C ASN A 75 -5.96 4.03 -5.02
N GLN A 76 -5.04 4.02 -5.97
CA GLN A 76 -5.09 3.14 -7.13
C GLN A 76 -4.50 1.76 -6.82
N PHE A 77 -3.92 1.59 -5.64
CA PHE A 77 -3.37 0.34 -5.14
C PHE A 77 -4.19 -0.07 -3.92
N GLU A 78 -5.02 -1.07 -4.06
CA GLU A 78 -5.88 -1.47 -2.96
C GLU A 78 -5.45 -2.82 -2.41
N VAL A 79 -5.19 -2.86 -1.11
CA VAL A 79 -4.85 -4.11 -0.43
C VAL A 79 -6.12 -4.72 0.13
N TYR A 80 -6.30 -6.00 -0.13
CA TYR A 80 -7.40 -6.76 0.46
C TYR A 80 -6.87 -8.14 0.85
N ASN A 81 -7.63 -8.83 1.68
CA ASN A 81 -7.24 -10.17 2.11
C ASN A 81 -8.19 -11.18 1.49
N ASP A 82 -7.63 -12.31 1.04
CA ASP A 82 -8.45 -13.39 0.51
C ASP A 82 -9.10 -14.18 1.67
N GLU A 83 -9.80 -15.24 1.34
CA GLU A 83 -10.53 -16.05 2.31
C GLU A 83 -9.63 -16.64 3.40
N LEU A 84 -8.35 -16.85 3.08
CA LEU A 84 -7.38 -17.41 4.03
C LEU A 84 -6.60 -16.34 4.77
N GLY A 85 -6.92 -15.06 4.52
CA GLY A 85 -6.22 -13.94 5.14
C GLY A 85 -4.97 -13.51 4.41
N LYS A 86 -4.68 -14.10 3.24
CA LYS A 86 -3.50 -13.72 2.47
C LYS A 86 -3.68 -12.36 1.84
N PRO A 87 -2.70 -11.45 1.96
CA PRO A 87 -2.81 -10.14 1.33
C PRO A 87 -2.72 -10.23 -0.18
N LYS A 88 -3.58 -9.47 -0.83
CA LYS A 88 -3.66 -9.35 -2.28
C LYS A 88 -3.70 -7.88 -2.64
N LEU A 89 -3.29 -7.57 -3.86
CA LEU A 89 -3.26 -6.20 -4.35
C LEU A 89 -4.12 -6.08 -5.59
N ARG A 90 -5.00 -5.09 -5.59
CA ARG A 90 -5.86 -4.75 -6.74
C ARG A 90 -5.45 -3.38 -7.25
N LEU A 91 -5.30 -3.25 -8.55
CA LEU A 91 -4.90 -1.99 -9.19
C LEU A 91 -6.10 -1.34 -9.88
N TRP A 92 -6.10 -0.02 -9.88
CA TRP A 92 -7.12 0.81 -10.52
C TRP A 92 -6.45 1.89 -11.36
N GLY A 93 -7.20 2.46 -12.31
CA GLY A 93 -6.81 3.66 -13.01
C GLY A 93 -5.43 3.59 -13.67
N GLU A 94 -4.62 4.63 -13.45
CA GLU A 94 -3.31 4.72 -14.07
C GLU A 94 -2.36 3.61 -13.63
N ALA A 95 -2.47 3.14 -12.38
CA ALA A 95 -1.65 2.02 -11.92
C ALA A 95 -1.94 0.77 -12.75
N GLN A 96 -3.21 0.49 -13.02
CA GLN A 96 -3.57 -0.66 -13.85
C GLN A 96 -3.10 -0.47 -15.29
N ARG A 97 -3.25 0.72 -15.84
CA ARG A 97 -2.80 1.01 -17.21
C ARG A 97 -1.28 0.83 -17.35
N LEU A 98 -0.52 1.30 -16.36
CA LEU A 98 0.92 1.13 -16.38
C LEU A 98 1.32 -0.35 -16.26
N ALA A 99 0.67 -1.10 -15.37
CA ALA A 99 0.91 -2.54 -15.25
C ALA A 99 0.64 -3.27 -16.57
N ASP A 100 -0.45 -2.90 -17.24
CA ASP A 100 -0.80 -3.50 -18.54
C ASP A 100 0.27 -3.19 -19.59
N ARG A 101 0.74 -1.94 -19.64
CA ARG A 101 1.81 -1.54 -20.59
C ARG A 101 3.10 -2.29 -20.34
N LEU A 102 3.41 -2.59 -19.08
CA LEU A 102 4.62 -3.32 -18.71
C LEU A 102 4.47 -4.84 -18.90
N GLY A 103 3.27 -5.31 -19.20
CA GLY A 103 3.02 -6.74 -19.40
C GLY A 103 2.89 -7.52 -18.11
N VAL A 104 2.53 -6.87 -17.02
CA VAL A 104 2.36 -7.54 -15.72
C VAL A 104 1.13 -8.45 -15.77
N SER A 105 1.34 -9.74 -15.49
CA SER A 105 0.26 -10.73 -15.44
C SER A 105 -0.06 -11.20 -14.02
N HIS A 106 0.91 -11.10 -13.12
CA HIS A 106 0.75 -11.55 -11.74
C HIS A 106 1.43 -10.57 -10.79
N ILE A 107 0.82 -10.38 -9.63
CA ILE A 107 1.36 -9.56 -8.56
C ILE A 107 1.35 -10.39 -7.29
N HIS A 108 2.49 -10.43 -6.62
CA HIS A 108 2.63 -11.07 -5.32
C HIS A 108 3.02 -10.01 -4.31
N VAL A 109 2.37 -10.01 -3.17
CA VAL A 109 2.61 -9.01 -2.13
C VAL A 109 2.77 -9.70 -0.79
N THR A 110 3.70 -9.20 0.00
CA THR A 110 3.86 -9.60 1.39
C THR A 110 4.08 -8.36 2.24
N LEU A 111 3.65 -8.44 3.48
CA LEU A 111 3.83 -7.34 4.42
C LEU A 111 4.00 -7.91 5.83
N ALA A 112 4.72 -7.19 6.66
CA ALA A 112 4.98 -7.58 8.02
C ALA A 112 5.19 -6.34 8.87
N ASP A 113 4.98 -6.46 10.16
CA ASP A 113 5.31 -5.40 11.09
C ASP A 113 5.91 -6.01 12.36
N GLU A 114 6.72 -5.21 13.00
CA GLU A 114 7.26 -5.52 14.31
C GLU A 114 7.02 -4.29 15.19
N ARG A 115 7.67 -4.21 16.34
CA ARG A 115 7.40 -3.15 17.32
C ARG A 115 7.50 -1.73 16.74
N HIS A 116 8.51 -1.48 15.91
CA HIS A 116 8.85 -0.14 15.45
C HIS A 116 8.64 0.09 13.97
N TYR A 117 8.60 -0.97 13.16
CA TYR A 117 8.59 -0.84 11.71
C TYR A 117 7.53 -1.69 11.06
N ALA A 118 6.99 -1.19 9.94
CA ALA A 118 6.20 -1.97 9.00
C ALA A 118 7.01 -2.07 7.71
N CYS A 119 6.98 -3.23 7.07
CA CYS A 119 7.69 -3.43 5.81
C CYS A 119 6.82 -4.20 4.82
N ALA A 120 7.12 -4.02 3.54
CA ALA A 120 6.41 -4.67 2.45
C ALA A 120 7.33 -4.96 1.28
N ALA A 121 6.94 -5.98 0.50
CA ALA A 121 7.61 -6.31 -0.74
C ALA A 121 6.62 -6.82 -1.78
#